data_29d7c7485ae6ae78a538816d257b8fb6
#
_entry.id   29d7c7485ae6ae78a538816d257b8fb6
#
_cell.length_a   1.000
_cell.length_b   1.000
_cell.length_c   1.000
_cell.angle_alpha   90.00
_cell.angle_beta   90.00
_cell.angle_gamma   90.00
#
_symmetry.space_group_name_H-M   'P 1'
#
loop_
_entity.id
_entity.type
_entity.pdbx_description
1 polymer ?
#
loop_
_entity_poly.entity_id
_entity_poly.type
_entity_poly.pdbx_seq_one_letter_code
_entity_poly.pdbx_strand_id
1 'polypeptide(L)'
;MKNVVVVGSQWGDEGKGKIVDWLSSEADVVVRFQGGHNAGHTLVIDGVTYKLRLLPSGIVRKNKISIIGNGVVVDPWALLDEIKEIKEKGVNVDENNFIISEAANLILPFHKEMDEIREDSAGKAKIGTTRRGIGPAYEDKVGRRSIRVMDLVSESNLDHRLETVLMHHNAIRKGLGKKVFEKDKLKKDLLKIAPSILKFSQPVWKKLDEFKSNGKKILFEGAQGILLDVDHGTYPFVTSSNTVASSAATGSGC
;
A
#
# COMPACT_ATOMS: atom_id res chain seq x y z
N MET A 1 13.32 -17.38 15.33
CA MET A 1 11.98 -16.75 15.46
C MET A 1 11.02 -17.55 14.56
N LYS A 2 9.80 -17.80 15.00
CA LYS A 2 8.72 -18.28 14.11
C LYS A 2 8.18 -17.09 13.30
N ASN A 3 7.35 -17.32 12.29
CA ASN A 3 6.66 -16.24 11.60
C ASN A 3 5.78 -15.46 12.58
N VAL A 4 5.82 -14.14 12.53
CA VAL A 4 5.17 -13.25 13.50
C VAL A 4 4.35 -12.20 12.75
N VAL A 5 3.16 -11.91 13.27
CA VAL A 5 2.31 -10.80 12.81
C VAL A 5 2.29 -9.74 13.92
N VAL A 6 2.61 -8.50 13.58
CA VAL A 6 2.52 -7.36 14.49
C VAL A 6 1.34 -6.49 14.06
N VAL A 7 0.39 -6.30 14.98
CA VAL A 7 -0.79 -5.43 14.78
C VAL A 7 -0.87 -4.39 15.89
N GLY A 8 -1.51 -3.27 15.60
CA GLY A 8 -1.84 -2.27 16.61
C GLY A 8 -3.04 -2.71 17.45
N SER A 9 -2.96 -2.56 18.77
CA SER A 9 -4.02 -2.95 19.70
C SER A 9 -5.06 -1.87 19.95
N GLN A 10 -4.82 -0.64 19.50
CA GLN A 10 -5.67 0.52 19.70
C GLN A 10 -5.86 1.32 18.39
N TRP A 11 -5.34 2.54 18.36
CA TRP A 11 -5.52 3.50 17.25
C TRP A 11 -4.38 3.50 16.23
N GLY A 12 -3.30 2.73 16.45
CA GLY A 12 -2.16 2.62 15.55
C GLY A 12 -0.99 3.54 15.88
N ASP A 13 -1.12 4.37 16.90
CA ASP A 13 -0.11 5.33 17.40
C ASP A 13 0.57 4.88 18.71
N GLU A 14 0.29 3.67 19.18
CA GLU A 14 0.81 3.07 20.40
C GLU A 14 2.30 2.66 20.36
N GLY A 15 3.03 3.08 19.34
CA GLY A 15 4.46 2.82 19.22
C GLY A 15 4.83 1.50 18.55
N LYS A 16 3.90 0.89 17.79
CA LYS A 16 4.11 -0.36 17.03
C LYS A 16 5.41 -0.33 16.19
N GLY A 17 5.76 0.83 15.61
CA GLY A 17 6.98 0.98 14.82
C GLY A 17 8.26 0.56 15.54
N LYS A 18 8.37 0.77 16.85
CA LYS A 18 9.55 0.35 17.64
C LYS A 18 9.65 -1.17 17.77
N ILE A 19 8.50 -1.84 17.95
CA ILE A 19 8.44 -3.30 18.05
C ILE A 19 8.75 -3.93 16.69
N VAL A 20 8.18 -3.38 15.62
CA VAL A 20 8.44 -3.82 14.24
C VAL A 20 9.91 -3.63 13.89
N ASP A 21 10.51 -2.50 14.24
CA ASP A 21 11.93 -2.24 14.01
C ASP A 21 12.81 -3.25 14.75
N TRP A 22 12.55 -3.49 16.03
CA TRP A 22 13.28 -4.49 16.81
C TRP A 22 13.13 -5.89 16.22
N LEU A 23 11.91 -6.33 15.90
CA LEU A 23 11.66 -7.65 15.30
C LEU A 23 12.24 -7.78 13.89
N SER A 24 12.30 -6.68 13.13
CA SER A 24 12.88 -6.68 11.78
C SER A 24 14.38 -7.01 11.78
N SER A 25 15.09 -6.78 12.90
CA SER A 25 16.49 -7.22 13.05
C SER A 25 16.62 -8.75 13.02
N GLU A 26 15.63 -9.46 13.56
CA GLU A 26 15.59 -10.92 13.66
C GLU A 26 14.92 -11.62 12.47
N ALA A 27 14.14 -10.89 11.68
CA ALA A 27 13.45 -11.41 10.50
C ALA A 27 14.37 -11.41 9.27
N ASP A 28 14.15 -12.34 8.34
CA ASP A 28 14.74 -12.34 7.00
C ASP A 28 13.89 -11.54 6.00
N VAL A 29 12.57 -11.59 6.18
CA VAL A 29 11.57 -10.99 5.30
C VAL A 29 10.60 -10.15 6.13
N VAL A 30 10.32 -8.93 5.68
CA VAL A 30 9.32 -8.05 6.29
C VAL A 30 8.22 -7.74 5.28
N VAL A 31 6.98 -8.08 5.61
CA VAL A 31 5.83 -7.98 4.71
C VAL A 31 4.83 -6.99 5.25
N ARG A 32 4.56 -5.94 4.50
CA ARG A 32 3.41 -5.07 4.73
C ARG A 32 2.20 -5.64 4.01
N PHE A 33 1.12 -5.93 4.73
CA PHE A 33 0.01 -6.71 4.18
C PHE A 33 -1.29 -5.93 3.98
N GLN A 34 -1.41 -4.69 4.52
CA GLN A 34 -2.61 -3.88 4.38
C GLN A 34 -2.31 -2.37 4.53
N GLY A 35 -3.32 -1.52 4.30
CA GLY A 35 -3.20 -0.07 4.36
C GLY A 35 -2.62 0.52 3.08
N GLY A 36 -2.05 1.69 3.19
CA GLY A 36 -1.41 2.43 2.11
C GLY A 36 -0.42 3.44 2.68
N HIS A 37 -0.12 4.51 1.96
CA HIS A 37 0.79 5.56 2.41
C HIS A 37 0.14 6.57 3.40
N ASN A 38 -1.04 6.26 3.93
CA ASN A 38 -1.71 7.00 5.00
C ASN A 38 -1.11 6.74 6.38
N ALA A 39 -0.49 5.58 6.60
CA ALA A 39 0.25 5.27 7.81
C ALA A 39 1.73 5.55 7.58
N GLY A 40 2.34 6.35 8.44
CA GLY A 40 3.77 6.59 8.41
C GLY A 40 4.38 6.24 9.76
N HIS A 41 5.60 5.74 9.75
CA HIS A 41 6.38 5.58 10.98
C HIS A 41 7.80 6.09 10.79
N THR A 42 8.39 6.51 11.88
CA THR A 42 9.75 7.04 11.90
C THR A 42 10.66 6.04 12.59
N LEU A 43 11.74 5.68 11.92
CA LEU A 43 12.81 4.83 12.45
C LEU A 43 14.07 5.68 12.63
N VAL A 44 14.82 5.41 13.68
CA VAL A 44 16.15 6.02 13.90
C VAL A 44 17.15 4.87 14.00
N ILE A 45 18.02 4.75 13.00
CA ILE A 45 19.04 3.71 12.92
C ILE A 45 20.39 4.39 12.73
N ASP A 46 21.34 4.10 13.61
CA ASP A 46 22.70 4.69 13.59
C ASP A 46 22.70 6.22 13.50
N GLY A 47 21.75 6.86 14.17
CA GLY A 47 21.59 8.32 14.18
C GLY A 47 20.90 8.91 12.96
N VAL A 48 20.57 8.10 11.96
CA VAL A 48 19.84 8.52 10.76
C VAL A 48 18.34 8.31 10.93
N THR A 49 17.56 9.33 10.64
CA THR A 49 16.09 9.29 10.71
C THR A 49 15.49 8.91 9.36
N TYR A 50 14.70 7.85 9.34
CA TYR A 50 13.94 7.37 8.19
C TYR A 50 12.46 7.56 8.43
N LYS A 51 11.76 8.21 7.50
CA LYS A 51 10.29 8.36 7.54
C LYS A 51 9.70 7.45 6.46
N LEU A 52 9.17 6.30 6.86
CA LEU A 52 8.57 5.32 5.96
C LEU A 52 7.06 5.50 5.90
N ARG A 53 6.49 5.33 4.70
CA ARG A 53 5.05 5.46 4.43
C ARG A 53 4.48 4.18 3.80
N LEU A 54 5.06 3.75 2.68
CA LEU A 54 4.70 2.53 1.95
C LEU A 54 5.72 1.42 2.13
N LEU A 55 6.99 1.78 2.14
CA LEU A 55 8.07 0.81 2.29
C LEU A 55 8.01 0.12 3.65
N PRO A 56 8.15 -1.22 3.69
CA PRO A 56 8.23 -1.95 4.95
C PRO A 56 9.47 -1.57 5.78
N SER A 57 9.39 -1.70 7.09
CA SER A 57 10.47 -1.33 8.03
C SER A 57 11.80 -2.03 7.75
N GLY A 58 11.78 -3.23 7.19
CA GLY A 58 12.98 -4.00 6.86
C GLY A 58 13.88 -3.36 5.80
N ILE A 59 13.36 -2.42 5.00
CA ILE A 59 14.09 -1.85 3.85
C ILE A 59 15.36 -1.10 4.27
N VAL A 60 15.38 -0.51 5.45
CA VAL A 60 16.53 0.25 5.97
C VAL A 60 17.58 -0.63 6.64
N ARG A 61 17.35 -1.94 6.69
CA ARG A 61 18.28 -2.90 7.28
C ARG A 61 18.96 -3.74 6.21
N LYS A 62 20.26 -3.98 6.38
CA LYS A 62 21.06 -4.81 5.44
C LYS A 62 20.57 -6.27 5.45
N ASN A 63 20.63 -6.91 4.29
CA ASN A 63 20.33 -8.34 4.10
C ASN A 63 18.90 -8.74 4.47
N LYS A 64 17.94 -7.81 4.36
CA LYS A 64 16.51 -8.07 4.56
C LYS A 64 15.75 -7.92 3.24
N ILE A 65 14.69 -8.70 3.09
CA ILE A 65 13.77 -8.58 1.96
C ILE A 65 12.51 -7.89 2.45
N SER A 66 12.12 -6.83 1.78
CA SER A 66 10.94 -6.04 2.09
C SER A 66 9.87 -6.25 1.03
N ILE A 67 8.65 -6.55 1.45
CA ILE A 67 7.56 -6.94 0.56
C ILE A 67 6.33 -6.08 0.80
N ILE A 68 5.76 -5.55 -0.27
CA ILE A 68 4.40 -5.00 -0.28
C ILE A 68 3.45 -6.07 -0.78
N GLY A 69 2.55 -6.54 0.08
CA GLY A 69 1.54 -7.56 -0.21
C GLY A 69 0.36 -7.03 -1.03
N ASN A 70 -0.45 -7.95 -1.53
CA ASN A 70 -1.64 -7.64 -2.34
C ASN A 70 -2.77 -6.92 -1.56
N GLY A 71 -2.71 -6.93 -0.24
CA GLY A 71 -3.67 -6.21 0.60
C GLY A 71 -3.38 -4.71 0.70
N VAL A 72 -2.18 -4.26 0.33
CA VAL A 72 -1.82 -2.83 0.32
C VAL A 72 -2.37 -2.14 -0.93
N VAL A 73 -2.84 -0.90 -0.78
CA VAL A 73 -3.13 -0.02 -1.91
C VAL A 73 -1.94 0.92 -2.12
N VAL A 74 -1.39 0.92 -3.33
CA VAL A 74 -0.11 1.53 -3.66
C VAL A 74 -0.30 2.77 -4.53
N ASP A 75 0.08 3.93 -4.02
CA ASP A 75 0.29 5.10 -4.87
C ASP A 75 1.66 4.96 -5.55
N PRO A 76 1.70 4.73 -6.88
CA PRO A 76 2.96 4.40 -7.54
C PRO A 76 3.93 5.59 -7.59
N TRP A 77 3.42 6.83 -7.65
CA TRP A 77 4.26 8.03 -7.63
C TRP A 77 4.84 8.27 -6.24
N ALA A 78 4.00 8.22 -5.20
CA ALA A 78 4.45 8.35 -3.81
C ALA A 78 5.47 7.28 -3.42
N LEU A 79 5.33 6.05 -3.94
CA LEU A 79 6.29 4.98 -3.73
C LEU A 79 7.65 5.29 -4.38
N LEU A 80 7.66 5.77 -5.62
CA LEU A 80 8.89 6.12 -6.31
C LEU A 80 9.62 7.30 -5.64
N ASP A 81 8.86 8.29 -5.16
CA ASP A 81 9.41 9.41 -4.39
C ASP A 81 10.02 8.92 -3.07
N GLU A 82 9.34 8.02 -2.34
CA GLU A 82 9.84 7.43 -1.10
C GLU A 82 11.12 6.59 -1.34
N ILE A 83 11.16 5.80 -2.41
CA ILE A 83 12.37 5.05 -2.80
C ILE A 83 13.53 6.02 -3.07
N LYS A 84 13.28 7.14 -3.74
CA LYS A 84 14.30 8.15 -4.01
C LYS A 84 14.81 8.77 -2.71
N GLU A 85 13.91 9.22 -1.82
CA GLU A 85 14.25 9.79 -0.51
C GLU A 85 15.16 8.86 0.31
N ILE A 86 14.88 7.55 0.27
CA ILE A 86 15.66 6.55 1.04
C ILE A 86 17.02 6.28 0.40
N LYS A 87 17.08 6.23 -0.92
CA LYS A 87 18.35 6.08 -1.65
C LYS A 87 19.30 7.24 -1.41
N GLU A 88 18.78 8.46 -1.33
CA GLU A 88 19.57 9.67 -0.98
C GLU A 88 20.18 9.59 0.43
N LYS A 89 19.58 8.77 1.31
CA LYS A 89 20.11 8.46 2.66
C LYS A 89 21.05 7.24 2.70
N GLY A 90 21.45 6.73 1.54
CA GLY A 90 22.41 5.63 1.41
C GLY A 90 21.79 4.23 1.53
N VAL A 91 20.47 4.09 1.55
CA VAL A 91 19.81 2.79 1.55
C VAL A 91 19.69 2.25 0.13
N ASN A 92 20.19 1.03 -0.10
CA ASN A 92 19.96 0.36 -1.38
C ASN A 92 18.52 -0.15 -1.46
N VAL A 93 17.85 0.09 -2.59
CA VAL A 93 16.54 -0.46 -2.92
C VAL A 93 16.59 -0.99 -4.36
N ASP A 94 16.64 -2.30 -4.50
CA ASP A 94 16.70 -2.99 -5.79
C ASP A 94 15.79 -4.24 -5.79
N GLU A 95 15.82 -4.98 -6.89
CA GLU A 95 15.00 -6.18 -7.13
C GLU A 95 15.35 -7.36 -6.21
N ASN A 96 16.53 -7.32 -5.54
CA ASN A 96 16.97 -8.36 -4.63
C ASN A 96 16.42 -8.17 -3.22
N ASN A 97 16.12 -6.92 -2.82
CA ASN A 97 15.70 -6.61 -1.46
C ASN A 97 14.31 -5.97 -1.34
N PHE A 98 13.66 -5.64 -2.48
CA PHE A 98 12.32 -5.06 -2.49
C PHE A 98 11.42 -5.73 -3.52
N ILE A 99 10.24 -6.14 -3.08
CA ILE A 99 9.23 -6.83 -3.90
C ILE A 99 7.86 -6.17 -3.70
N ILE A 100 7.11 -6.02 -4.77
CA ILE A 100 5.72 -5.57 -4.76
C ILE A 100 4.84 -6.68 -5.33
N SER A 101 3.74 -6.99 -4.67
CA SER A 101 2.77 -7.93 -5.23
C SER A 101 2.23 -7.43 -6.56
N GLU A 102 2.32 -8.26 -7.59
CA GLU A 102 1.68 -8.00 -8.89
C GLU A 102 0.18 -7.76 -8.79
N ALA A 103 -0.46 -8.33 -7.74
CA ALA A 103 -1.89 -8.19 -7.45
C ALA A 103 -2.22 -6.98 -6.55
N ALA A 104 -1.24 -6.17 -6.13
CA ALA A 104 -1.49 -4.95 -5.36
C ALA A 104 -2.23 -3.92 -6.21
N ASN A 105 -3.22 -3.24 -5.60
CA ASN A 105 -4.06 -2.27 -6.29
C ASN A 105 -3.41 -0.89 -6.27
N LEU A 106 -3.54 -0.15 -7.38
CA LEU A 106 -2.97 1.18 -7.51
C LEU A 106 -3.93 2.27 -7.03
N ILE A 107 -3.38 3.25 -6.31
CA ILE A 107 -4.06 4.51 -6.04
C ILE A 107 -3.76 5.46 -7.19
N LEU A 108 -4.81 5.97 -7.82
CA LEU A 108 -4.71 6.87 -8.96
C LEU A 108 -5.27 8.26 -8.61
N PRO A 109 -5.00 9.30 -9.41
CA PRO A 109 -5.38 10.68 -9.08
C PRO A 109 -6.86 10.85 -8.75
N PHE A 110 -7.76 10.15 -9.43
CA PHE A 110 -9.20 10.23 -9.17
C PHE A 110 -9.59 9.66 -7.79
N HIS A 111 -8.82 8.73 -7.21
CA HIS A 111 -9.06 8.25 -5.85
C HIS A 111 -8.78 9.35 -4.82
N LYS A 112 -7.68 10.10 -5.00
CA LYS A 112 -7.33 11.22 -4.11
C LYS A 112 -8.38 12.31 -4.15
N GLU A 113 -8.76 12.73 -5.36
CA GLU A 113 -9.79 13.76 -5.52
C GLU A 113 -11.15 13.31 -4.96
N MET A 114 -11.51 12.03 -5.09
CA MET A 114 -12.76 11.51 -4.52
C MET A 114 -12.73 11.54 -2.99
N ASP A 115 -11.61 11.18 -2.40
CA ASP A 115 -11.39 11.25 -0.93
C ASP A 115 -11.53 12.69 -0.42
N GLU A 116 -10.91 13.65 -1.11
CA GLU A 116 -11.03 15.09 -0.81
C GLU A 116 -12.48 15.59 -0.94
N ILE A 117 -13.17 15.25 -2.04
CA ILE A 117 -14.55 15.68 -2.28
C ILE A 117 -15.47 15.16 -1.16
N ARG A 118 -15.33 13.88 -0.77
CA ARG A 118 -16.12 13.27 0.28
C ARG A 118 -15.89 13.94 1.63
N GLU A 119 -14.64 14.13 2.02
CA GLU A 119 -14.30 14.80 3.27
C GLU A 119 -14.79 16.25 3.31
N ASP A 120 -14.64 17.00 2.22
CA ASP A 120 -15.08 18.39 2.17
C ASP A 120 -16.61 18.52 2.18
N SER A 121 -17.32 17.57 1.60
CA SER A 121 -18.79 17.56 1.53
C SER A 121 -19.45 17.03 2.81
N ALA A 122 -18.73 16.31 3.67
CA ALA A 122 -19.28 15.60 4.82
C ALA A 122 -19.66 16.53 6.01
N GLY A 123 -19.25 17.80 6.02
CA GLY A 123 -19.58 18.75 7.09
C GLY A 123 -19.18 18.23 8.48
N LYS A 124 -20.16 17.99 9.35
CA LYS A 124 -19.93 17.43 10.71
C LYS A 124 -19.71 15.91 10.72
N ALA A 125 -20.01 15.22 9.62
CA ALA A 125 -19.84 13.77 9.48
C ALA A 125 -18.49 13.37 8.86
N LYS A 126 -17.50 14.25 8.92
CA LYS A 126 -16.13 13.93 8.46
C LYS A 126 -15.57 12.73 9.19
N ILE A 127 -14.99 11.81 8.43
CA ILE A 127 -14.28 10.65 8.97
C ILE A 127 -12.88 11.06 9.48
N GLY A 128 -12.30 12.13 8.92
CA GLY A 128 -10.95 12.57 9.23
C GLY A 128 -9.90 11.81 8.40
N THR A 129 -10.21 11.53 7.14
CA THR A 129 -9.29 10.82 6.25
C THR A 129 -8.02 11.63 5.99
N THR A 130 -6.96 10.95 5.57
CA THR A 130 -5.70 11.59 5.18
C THR A 130 -5.75 12.19 3.76
N ARG A 131 -6.88 12.11 3.07
CA ARG A 131 -7.12 12.59 1.69
C ARG A 131 -6.13 12.00 0.66
N ARG A 132 -5.69 10.77 0.90
CA ARG A 132 -4.71 10.08 0.05
C ARG A 132 -5.34 9.06 -0.88
N GLY A 133 -6.66 8.98 -0.92
CA GLY A 133 -7.40 8.09 -1.80
C GLY A 133 -7.42 6.63 -1.37
N ILE A 134 -7.10 6.35 -0.11
CA ILE A 134 -7.04 4.98 0.43
C ILE A 134 -8.41 4.32 0.34
N GLY A 135 -9.44 4.94 0.91
CA GLY A 135 -10.82 4.43 0.90
C GLY A 135 -11.34 4.17 -0.51
N PRO A 136 -11.33 5.17 -1.41
CA PRO A 136 -11.75 4.98 -2.79
C PRO A 136 -10.99 3.88 -3.56
N ALA A 137 -9.69 3.67 -3.27
CA ALA A 137 -8.92 2.59 -3.89
C ALA A 137 -9.35 1.20 -3.39
N TYR A 138 -9.65 1.05 -2.09
CA TYR A 138 -10.24 -0.19 -1.54
C TYR A 138 -11.66 -0.42 -2.09
N GLU A 139 -12.45 0.61 -2.25
CA GLU A 139 -13.79 0.54 -2.87
C GLU A 139 -13.70 0.00 -4.31
N ASP A 140 -12.75 0.48 -5.09
CA ASP A 140 -12.51 -0.04 -6.45
C ASP A 140 -11.99 -1.47 -6.46
N LYS A 141 -11.14 -1.84 -5.49
CA LYS A 141 -10.70 -3.23 -5.31
C LYS A 141 -11.87 -4.17 -5.11
N VAL A 142 -12.78 -3.86 -4.15
CA VAL A 142 -13.97 -4.67 -3.86
C VAL A 142 -14.97 -4.60 -5.01
N GLY A 143 -15.09 -3.42 -5.66
CA GLY A 143 -15.88 -3.20 -6.86
C GLY A 143 -15.34 -3.88 -8.12
N ARG A 144 -14.19 -4.56 -8.06
CA ARG A 144 -13.55 -5.33 -9.14
C ARG A 144 -13.22 -4.52 -10.39
N ARG A 145 -12.97 -3.20 -10.22
CA ARG A 145 -12.62 -2.27 -11.31
C ARG A 145 -11.25 -1.61 -11.15
N SER A 146 -10.53 -1.92 -10.05
CA SER A 146 -9.21 -1.36 -9.79
C SER A 146 -8.18 -1.77 -10.84
N ILE A 147 -7.16 -0.94 -10.98
CA ILE A 147 -5.93 -1.25 -11.73
C ILE A 147 -4.93 -1.83 -10.74
N ARG A 148 -4.32 -2.95 -11.11
CA ARG A 148 -3.28 -3.64 -10.32
C ARG A 148 -1.91 -3.38 -10.92
N VAL A 149 -0.87 -3.68 -10.16
CA VAL A 149 0.53 -3.58 -10.65
C VAL A 149 0.73 -4.42 -11.92
N MET A 150 0.19 -5.64 -11.98
CA MET A 150 0.27 -6.51 -13.17
C MET A 150 -0.36 -5.91 -14.43
N ASP A 151 -1.34 -5.03 -14.29
CA ASP A 151 -2.02 -4.43 -15.43
C ASP A 151 -1.12 -3.44 -16.19
N LEU A 152 -0.01 -2.99 -15.56
CA LEU A 152 0.99 -2.13 -16.19
C LEU A 152 1.88 -2.86 -17.21
N VAL A 153 1.87 -4.20 -17.23
CA VAL A 153 2.71 -5.01 -18.14
C VAL A 153 2.29 -4.87 -19.60
N SER A 154 0.98 -4.73 -19.86
CA SER A 154 0.42 -4.69 -21.20
C SER A 154 -0.34 -3.39 -21.43
N GLU A 155 0.09 -2.60 -22.42
CA GLU A 155 -0.59 -1.35 -22.77
C GLU A 155 -2.05 -1.56 -23.15
N SER A 156 -2.36 -2.63 -23.90
CA SER A 156 -3.73 -2.94 -24.32
C SER A 156 -4.61 -3.33 -23.13
N ASN A 157 -4.08 -4.11 -22.17
CA ASN A 157 -4.81 -4.45 -20.95
C ASN A 157 -5.03 -3.21 -20.08
N LEU A 158 -4.00 -2.39 -19.91
CA LEU A 158 -4.09 -1.13 -19.18
C LEU A 158 -5.15 -0.20 -19.78
N ASP A 159 -5.21 -0.09 -21.10
CA ASP A 159 -6.20 0.73 -21.82
C ASP A 159 -7.63 0.28 -21.52
N HIS A 160 -7.90 -1.02 -21.60
CA HIS A 160 -9.22 -1.60 -21.29
C HIS A 160 -9.59 -1.40 -19.79
N ARG A 161 -8.62 -1.60 -18.88
CA ARG A 161 -8.84 -1.39 -17.44
C ARG A 161 -9.14 0.08 -17.10
N LEU A 162 -8.40 1.01 -17.75
CA LEU A 162 -8.64 2.44 -17.59
C LEU A 162 -10.02 2.84 -18.10
N GLU A 163 -10.48 2.30 -19.22
CA GLU A 163 -11.82 2.55 -19.74
C GLU A 163 -12.90 2.14 -18.71
N THR A 164 -12.78 0.95 -18.16
CA THR A 164 -13.72 0.42 -17.15
C THR A 164 -13.77 1.27 -15.89
N VAL A 165 -12.62 1.62 -15.30
CA VAL A 165 -12.58 2.40 -14.06
C VAL A 165 -12.99 3.84 -14.27
N LEU A 166 -12.60 4.44 -15.40
CA LEU A 166 -12.95 5.82 -15.72
C LEU A 166 -14.43 5.98 -16.10
N MET A 167 -15.07 4.96 -16.66
CA MET A 167 -16.52 4.97 -16.87
C MET A 167 -17.25 5.24 -15.55
N HIS A 168 -16.86 4.56 -14.47
CA HIS A 168 -17.44 4.75 -13.13
C HIS A 168 -17.11 6.15 -12.55
N HIS A 169 -15.82 6.47 -12.46
CA HIS A 169 -15.39 7.72 -11.83
C HIS A 169 -15.83 8.96 -12.61
N ASN A 170 -15.83 8.91 -13.94
CA ASN A 170 -16.26 10.02 -14.78
C ASN A 170 -17.77 10.23 -14.74
N ALA A 171 -18.58 9.17 -14.53
CA ALA A 171 -20.02 9.31 -14.30
C ALA A 171 -20.30 10.09 -13.00
N ILE A 172 -19.61 9.74 -11.91
CA ILE A 172 -19.73 10.47 -10.63
C ILE A 172 -19.26 11.92 -10.79
N ARG A 173 -18.13 12.15 -11.44
CA ARG A 173 -17.59 13.50 -11.66
C ARG A 173 -18.53 14.39 -12.45
N LYS A 174 -19.14 13.86 -13.51
CA LYS A 174 -20.17 14.58 -14.27
C LYS A 174 -21.34 14.97 -13.39
N GLY A 175 -21.83 14.04 -12.54
CA GLY A 175 -22.90 14.33 -11.57
C GLY A 175 -22.53 15.40 -10.54
N LEU A 176 -21.25 15.56 -10.23
CA LEU A 176 -20.71 16.58 -9.34
C LEU A 176 -20.28 17.87 -10.06
N GLY A 177 -20.53 18.00 -11.37
CA GLY A 177 -20.10 19.16 -12.16
C GLY A 177 -18.59 19.31 -12.29
N LYS A 178 -17.82 18.22 -12.13
CA LYS A 178 -16.36 18.21 -12.21
C LYS A 178 -15.88 17.80 -13.60
N LYS A 179 -14.72 18.32 -14.03
CA LYS A 179 -14.08 17.88 -15.27
C LYS A 179 -13.74 16.38 -15.21
N VAL A 180 -14.02 15.66 -16.28
CA VAL A 180 -13.69 14.23 -16.40
C VAL A 180 -12.19 14.01 -16.55
N PHE A 181 -11.71 12.85 -16.12
CA PHE A 181 -10.35 12.41 -16.40
C PHE A 181 -10.21 11.95 -17.85
N GLU A 182 -9.13 12.35 -18.47
CA GLU A 182 -8.76 11.96 -19.84
C GLU A 182 -7.98 10.65 -19.78
N LYS A 183 -8.51 9.60 -20.40
CA LYS A 183 -7.93 8.25 -20.40
C LYS A 183 -6.49 8.25 -20.93
N ASP A 184 -6.25 8.87 -22.10
CA ASP A 184 -4.96 8.82 -22.76
C ASP A 184 -3.86 9.53 -21.96
N LYS A 185 -4.20 10.64 -21.29
CA LYS A 185 -3.27 11.33 -20.39
C LYS A 185 -2.86 10.43 -19.22
N LEU A 186 -3.84 9.84 -18.53
CA LEU A 186 -3.57 8.96 -17.40
C LEU A 186 -2.80 7.71 -17.83
N LYS A 187 -3.16 7.12 -18.98
CA LYS A 187 -2.43 5.99 -19.58
C LYS A 187 -0.96 6.35 -19.82
N LYS A 188 -0.69 7.48 -20.45
CA LYS A 188 0.67 7.96 -20.70
C LYS A 188 1.47 8.14 -19.40
N ASP A 189 0.86 8.75 -18.37
CA ASP A 189 1.50 8.96 -17.08
C ASP A 189 1.84 7.63 -16.40
N LEU A 190 0.95 6.63 -16.47
CA LEU A 190 1.19 5.29 -15.92
C LEU A 190 2.27 4.53 -16.70
N LEU A 191 2.23 4.54 -18.03
CA LEU A 191 3.24 3.89 -18.87
C LEU A 191 4.65 4.47 -18.64
N LYS A 192 4.75 5.76 -18.35
CA LYS A 192 6.03 6.41 -18.05
C LYS A 192 6.69 5.83 -16.78
N ILE A 193 5.91 5.51 -15.76
CA ILE A 193 6.42 4.98 -14.48
C ILE A 193 6.43 3.45 -14.43
N ALA A 194 5.71 2.78 -15.33
CA ALA A 194 5.56 1.32 -15.34
C ALA A 194 6.88 0.57 -15.24
N PRO A 195 7.95 0.86 -16.01
CA PRO A 195 9.22 0.14 -15.90
C PRO A 195 9.83 0.23 -14.50
N SER A 196 9.69 1.39 -13.83
CA SER A 196 10.25 1.62 -12.49
C SER A 196 9.50 0.86 -11.39
N ILE A 197 8.23 0.53 -11.61
CA ILE A 197 7.39 -0.25 -10.69
C ILE A 197 7.50 -1.75 -11.00
N LEU A 198 7.39 -2.12 -12.29
CA LEU A 198 7.34 -3.50 -12.73
C LEU A 198 8.60 -4.30 -12.41
N LYS A 199 9.76 -3.67 -12.35
CA LYS A 199 11.00 -4.34 -11.93
C LYS A 199 10.92 -4.97 -10.53
N PHE A 200 10.06 -4.46 -9.65
CA PHE A 200 9.82 -4.99 -8.31
C PHE A 200 8.62 -5.96 -8.26
N SER A 201 7.86 -6.08 -9.34
CA SER A 201 6.60 -6.84 -9.39
C SER A 201 6.86 -8.35 -9.40
N GLN A 202 6.26 -9.06 -8.45
CA GLN A 202 6.35 -10.53 -8.37
C GLN A 202 5.06 -11.14 -7.79
N PRO A 203 4.79 -12.44 -8.03
CA PRO A 203 3.72 -13.17 -7.35
C PRO A 203 4.10 -13.44 -5.88
N VAL A 204 3.76 -12.49 -5.01
CA VAL A 204 4.18 -12.49 -3.59
C VAL A 204 3.77 -13.76 -2.86
N TRP A 205 2.56 -14.28 -3.09
CA TRP A 205 2.11 -15.53 -2.49
C TRP A 205 3.08 -16.69 -2.75
N LYS A 206 3.59 -16.81 -3.99
CA LYS A 206 4.57 -17.83 -4.38
C LYS A 206 5.93 -17.57 -3.73
N LYS A 207 6.37 -16.30 -3.71
CA LYS A 207 7.63 -15.91 -3.07
C LYS A 207 7.63 -16.19 -1.56
N LEU A 208 6.52 -15.94 -0.88
CA LEU A 208 6.39 -16.24 0.55
C LEU A 208 6.43 -17.75 0.83
N ASP A 209 5.84 -18.55 -0.04
CA ASP A 209 5.91 -20.01 0.06
C ASP A 209 7.36 -20.52 -0.14
N GLU A 210 8.09 -19.98 -1.13
CA GLU A 210 9.51 -20.25 -1.35
C GLU A 210 10.33 -19.87 -0.11
N PHE A 211 10.14 -18.69 0.46
CA PHE A 211 10.85 -18.24 1.66
C PHE A 211 10.59 -19.12 2.87
N LYS A 212 9.32 -19.47 3.09
CA LYS A 212 8.90 -20.36 4.16
C LYS A 212 9.53 -21.75 4.01
N SER A 213 9.51 -22.32 2.81
CA SER A 213 10.12 -23.62 2.51
C SER A 213 11.64 -23.62 2.72
N ASN A 214 12.30 -22.47 2.51
CA ASN A 214 13.71 -22.26 2.78
C ASN A 214 14.02 -21.87 4.24
N GLY A 215 13.06 -22.00 5.16
CA GLY A 215 13.27 -21.73 6.59
C GLY A 215 13.43 -20.25 6.95
N LYS A 216 13.10 -19.33 6.05
CA LYS A 216 13.18 -17.88 6.30
C LYS A 216 12.16 -17.44 7.35
N LYS A 217 12.59 -16.54 8.21
CA LYS A 217 11.76 -15.91 9.25
C LYS A 217 11.01 -14.72 8.66
N ILE A 218 9.68 -14.76 8.70
CA ILE A 218 8.83 -13.74 8.09
C ILE A 218 8.15 -12.92 9.20
N LEU A 219 8.29 -11.60 9.12
CA LEU A 219 7.59 -10.62 9.92
C LEU A 219 6.49 -9.95 9.08
N PHE A 220 5.25 -10.06 9.52
CA PHE A 220 4.12 -9.35 8.92
C PHE A 220 3.86 -8.06 9.69
N GLU A 221 4.02 -6.94 9.02
CA GLU A 221 3.88 -5.59 9.57
C GLU A 221 2.51 -5.02 9.24
N GLY A 222 1.64 -4.89 10.26
CA GLY A 222 0.36 -4.23 10.14
C GLY A 222 0.47 -2.71 10.24
N ALA A 223 -0.46 -2.02 9.63
CA ALA A 223 -0.65 -0.59 9.74
C ALA A 223 -1.91 -0.29 10.57
N GLN A 224 -2.03 0.91 11.14
CA GLN A 224 -3.11 1.35 12.03
C GLN A 224 -3.24 0.45 13.28
N GLY A 225 -4.46 0.29 13.81
CA GLY A 225 -4.75 -0.53 14.98
C GLY A 225 -6.18 -1.07 14.94
N ILE A 226 -6.50 -1.99 15.86
CA ILE A 226 -7.77 -2.73 15.86
C ILE A 226 -9.01 -1.85 15.97
N LEU A 227 -8.94 -0.73 16.69
CA LEU A 227 -10.07 0.21 16.81
C LEU A 227 -10.36 0.96 15.50
N LEU A 228 -9.44 0.90 14.52
CA LEU A 228 -9.63 1.43 13.17
C LEU A 228 -9.97 0.34 12.15
N ASP A 229 -10.15 -0.92 12.55
CA ASP A 229 -10.54 -2.00 11.64
C ASP A 229 -11.90 -1.74 11.02
N VAL A 230 -12.04 -1.99 9.70
CA VAL A 230 -13.28 -1.68 8.97
C VAL A 230 -14.48 -2.47 9.47
N ASP A 231 -14.27 -3.68 10.01
CA ASP A 231 -15.34 -4.57 10.49
C ASP A 231 -15.48 -4.53 12.02
N HIS A 232 -14.34 -4.48 12.73
CA HIS A 232 -14.28 -4.64 14.19
C HIS A 232 -14.00 -3.33 14.95
N GLY A 233 -13.74 -2.24 14.23
CA GLY A 233 -13.40 -0.94 14.82
C GLY A 233 -14.62 -0.07 15.15
N THR A 234 -14.33 1.20 15.39
CA THR A 234 -15.34 2.22 15.77
C THR A 234 -16.02 2.83 14.53
N TYR A 235 -16.67 1.98 13.75
CA TYR A 235 -17.39 2.40 12.54
C TYR A 235 -18.36 3.56 12.81
N PRO A 236 -18.42 4.62 11.95
CA PRO A 236 -17.74 4.76 10.65
C PRO A 236 -16.34 5.37 10.72
N PHE A 237 -15.82 5.67 11.92
CA PHE A 237 -14.51 6.31 12.12
C PHE A 237 -13.38 5.25 12.11
N VAL A 238 -13.19 4.62 10.95
CA VAL A 238 -12.28 3.49 10.72
C VAL A 238 -11.45 3.71 9.45
N THR A 239 -10.41 2.90 9.27
CA THR A 239 -9.74 2.77 7.97
C THR A 239 -10.54 1.85 7.04
N SER A 240 -10.21 1.82 5.76
CA SER A 240 -10.92 0.99 4.77
C SER A 240 -10.31 -0.41 4.60
N SER A 241 -9.52 -0.86 5.57
CA SER A 241 -8.89 -2.17 5.55
C SER A 241 -9.06 -2.90 6.88
N ASN A 242 -8.92 -4.25 6.83
CA ASN A 242 -8.85 -5.04 8.04
C ASN A 242 -7.46 -4.93 8.66
N THR A 243 -7.41 -4.56 9.93
CA THR A 243 -6.18 -4.35 10.72
C THR A 243 -5.89 -5.52 11.68
N VAL A 244 -6.76 -6.52 11.72
CA VAL A 244 -6.62 -7.74 12.53
C VAL A 244 -5.51 -8.66 11.99
N ALA A 245 -4.95 -9.50 12.86
CA ALA A 245 -3.83 -10.36 12.50
C ALA A 245 -4.15 -11.36 11.37
N SER A 246 -5.38 -11.86 11.29
CA SER A 246 -5.83 -12.76 10.21
C SER A 246 -5.76 -12.16 8.82
N SER A 247 -5.82 -10.83 8.70
CA SER A 247 -5.68 -10.14 7.41
C SER A 247 -4.27 -10.22 6.83
N ALA A 248 -3.26 -10.64 7.61
CA ALA A 248 -1.95 -10.94 7.08
C ALA A 248 -1.99 -12.06 6.03
N ALA A 249 -2.82 -13.10 6.25
CA ALA A 249 -2.98 -14.20 5.31
C ALA A 249 -3.60 -13.72 3.98
N THR A 250 -4.73 -13.01 4.03
CA THR A 250 -5.40 -12.51 2.82
C THR A 250 -4.63 -11.40 2.12
N GLY A 251 -3.95 -10.55 2.89
CA GLY A 251 -3.21 -9.40 2.38
C GLY A 251 -1.82 -9.71 1.81
N SER A 252 -1.32 -10.94 2.01
CA SER A 252 -0.04 -11.41 1.47
C SER A 252 -0.17 -12.68 0.63
N GLY A 253 -1.27 -13.42 0.76
CA GLY A 253 -1.48 -14.71 0.10
C GLY A 253 -0.71 -15.85 0.74
N CYS A 254 -0.42 -15.76 2.06
CA CYS A 254 0.35 -16.76 2.82
C CYS A 254 -0.56 -17.67 3.64
#